data_f8649563d6de7804d5b50281a03f4048
#
_entry.id   f8649563d6de7804d5b50281a03f4048
#
_cell.length_a   1.000
_cell.length_b   1.000
_cell.length_c   1.000
_cell.angle_alpha   90.00
_cell.angle_beta   90.00
_cell.angle_gamma   90.00
#
_symmetry.space_group_name_H-M   'P 1'
#
loop_
_entity.id
_entity.type
_entity.pdbx_description
1 polymer ?
#
loop_
_entity_poly.entity_id
_entity_poly.type
_entity_poly.pdbx_seq_one_letter_code
_entity_poly.pdbx_strand_id
1 'polypeptide(L)'
;MEELYRNYADRGVESVFVYVREAHPGEHFGPHDSLERKRAQASEFQRLFDVRRPILVDDLEGRAHRAFGQMPNMTYVLNSAHSVVFRSAWTDPDTVRLALDYLLGVQARRRAGARLAPFYSELQGFRWVDDAAFQAGLVQNGPRAVREFAEATQRWARGEHLGSLPQRRAAAELRPA
;
A
#
# COMPACT_ATOMS: atom_id res chain seq x y z
N MET A 1 -8.78 -7.48 3.80
CA MET A 1 -9.11 -6.64 2.63
C MET A 1 -10.21 -7.26 1.75
N GLU A 2 -10.22 -8.56 1.48
CA GLU A 2 -11.30 -9.17 0.68
C GLU A 2 -12.68 -9.08 1.35
N GLU A 3 -12.74 -9.20 2.66
CA GLU A 3 -13.97 -8.95 3.42
C GLU A 3 -14.45 -7.51 3.28
N LEU A 4 -13.53 -6.53 3.38
CA LEU A 4 -13.87 -5.12 3.13
C LEU A 4 -14.43 -4.93 1.72
N TYR A 5 -13.78 -5.49 0.70
CA TYR A 5 -14.27 -5.41 -0.66
C TYR A 5 -15.73 -5.87 -0.77
N ARG A 6 -16.05 -7.03 -0.19
CA ARG A 6 -17.44 -7.56 -0.21
C ARG A 6 -18.43 -6.66 0.53
N ASN A 7 -18.04 -6.19 1.71
CA ASN A 7 -18.92 -5.42 2.60
C ASN A 7 -19.21 -4.00 2.08
N TYR A 8 -18.38 -3.47 1.19
CA TYR A 8 -18.54 -2.11 0.67
C TYR A 8 -18.93 -2.05 -0.81
N ALA A 9 -18.93 -3.16 -1.54
CA ALA A 9 -19.32 -3.21 -2.95
C ALA A 9 -20.74 -2.68 -3.17
N ASP A 10 -21.72 -3.14 -2.38
CA ASP A 10 -23.11 -2.69 -2.47
C ASP A 10 -23.32 -1.22 -2.01
N ARG A 11 -22.29 -0.63 -1.41
CA ARG A 11 -22.27 0.78 -1.00
C ARG A 11 -21.61 1.69 -2.05
N GLY A 12 -21.34 1.14 -3.25
CA GLY A 12 -20.74 1.86 -4.38
C GLY A 12 -19.24 2.11 -4.22
N VAL A 13 -18.56 1.26 -3.47
CA VAL A 13 -17.08 1.30 -3.36
C VAL A 13 -16.50 0.18 -4.23
N GLU A 14 -15.75 0.58 -5.24
CA GLU A 14 -14.94 -0.33 -6.03
C GLU A 14 -13.54 -0.45 -5.42
N SER A 15 -12.95 -1.62 -5.54
CA SER A 15 -11.61 -1.88 -5.03
C SER A 15 -10.78 -2.62 -6.06
N VAL A 16 -9.60 -2.12 -6.34
CA VAL A 16 -8.61 -2.74 -7.23
C VAL A 16 -7.34 -3.00 -6.44
N PHE A 17 -6.66 -4.09 -6.76
CA PHE A 17 -5.32 -4.36 -6.29
C PHE A 17 -4.32 -4.01 -7.41
N VAL A 18 -3.26 -3.29 -7.07
CA VAL A 18 -2.18 -3.01 -8.02
C VAL A 18 -0.96 -3.84 -7.63
N TYR A 19 -0.64 -4.83 -8.46
CA TYR A 19 0.55 -5.66 -8.27
C TYR A 19 1.79 -4.91 -8.79
N VAL A 20 2.61 -4.44 -7.88
CA VAL A 20 3.72 -3.53 -8.18
C VAL A 20 5.05 -4.29 -8.34
N ARG A 21 5.73 -4.60 -7.25
CA ARG A 21 6.97 -5.38 -7.25
C ARG A 21 7.01 -6.24 -6.00
N GLU A 22 7.81 -7.31 -6.04
CA GLU A 22 8.11 -8.06 -4.84
C GLU A 22 8.99 -7.24 -3.90
N ALA A 23 8.50 -7.04 -2.69
CA ALA A 23 9.25 -6.32 -1.65
C ALA A 23 10.42 -7.17 -1.11
N HIS A 24 10.20 -8.48 -1.05
CA HIS A 24 11.15 -9.47 -0.54
C HIS A 24 11.21 -10.64 -1.52
N PRO A 25 11.93 -10.49 -2.65
CA PRO A 25 11.98 -11.52 -3.67
C PRO A 25 12.63 -12.80 -3.14
N GLY A 26 11.98 -13.92 -3.41
CA GLY A 26 12.42 -15.25 -3.02
C GLY A 26 12.57 -16.19 -4.20
N GLU A 27 12.64 -17.46 -3.91
CA GLU A 27 12.78 -18.51 -4.93
C GLU A 27 11.48 -18.73 -5.71
N HIS A 28 10.33 -18.64 -5.04
CA HIS A 28 9.02 -18.85 -5.67
C HIS A 28 8.49 -17.57 -6.31
N PHE A 29 8.59 -16.45 -5.62
CA PHE A 29 8.24 -15.12 -6.12
C PHE A 29 9.51 -14.28 -6.22
N GLY A 30 10.22 -14.45 -7.35
CA GLY A 30 11.47 -13.76 -7.62
C GLY A 30 11.28 -12.30 -8.10
N PRO A 31 12.38 -11.58 -8.32
CA PRO A 31 12.32 -10.26 -8.92
C PRO A 31 11.75 -10.35 -10.34
N HIS A 32 11.08 -9.29 -10.78
CA HIS A 32 10.46 -9.22 -12.10
C HIS A 32 11.49 -8.80 -13.15
N ASP A 33 11.84 -9.71 -14.03
CA ASP A 33 12.72 -9.50 -15.20
C ASP A 33 11.93 -9.33 -16.51
N SER A 34 10.66 -9.74 -16.52
CA SER A 34 9.76 -9.62 -17.66
C SER A 34 8.32 -9.34 -17.22
N LEU A 35 7.56 -8.69 -18.10
CA LEU A 35 6.14 -8.43 -17.84
C LEU A 35 5.33 -9.73 -17.83
N GLU A 36 5.73 -10.72 -18.61
CA GLU A 36 5.11 -12.04 -18.62
C GLU A 36 5.25 -12.71 -17.25
N ARG A 37 6.47 -12.76 -16.71
CA ARG A 37 6.74 -13.30 -15.37
C ARG A 37 5.96 -12.55 -14.30
N LYS A 38 5.94 -11.23 -14.38
CA LYS A 38 5.18 -10.40 -13.44
C LYS A 38 3.69 -10.72 -13.46
N ARG A 39 3.10 -10.89 -14.63
CA ARG A 39 1.70 -11.29 -14.79
C ARG A 39 1.44 -12.69 -14.25
N ALA A 40 2.33 -13.63 -14.51
CA ALA A 40 2.21 -14.99 -13.99
C ALA A 40 2.24 -15.00 -12.45
N GLN A 41 3.15 -14.26 -11.83
CA GLN A 41 3.21 -14.12 -10.36
C GLN A 41 1.97 -13.41 -9.80
N ALA A 42 1.44 -12.38 -10.46
CA ALA A 42 0.20 -11.72 -10.05
C ALA A 42 -1.00 -12.67 -10.09
N SER A 43 -1.08 -13.53 -11.11
CA SER A 43 -2.12 -14.55 -11.23
C SER A 43 -2.00 -15.63 -10.15
N GLU A 44 -0.77 -16.05 -9.84
CA GLU A 44 -0.51 -17.01 -8.78
C GLU A 44 -0.83 -16.41 -7.41
N PHE A 45 -0.46 -15.14 -7.16
CA PHE A 45 -0.86 -14.40 -5.96
C PHE A 45 -2.38 -14.35 -5.82
N GLN A 46 -3.10 -14.05 -6.92
CA GLN A 46 -4.57 -14.03 -6.93
C GLN A 46 -5.14 -15.37 -6.49
N ARG A 47 -4.59 -16.47 -7.03
CA ARG A 47 -5.02 -17.84 -6.73
C ARG A 47 -4.72 -18.25 -5.30
N LEU A 48 -3.51 -17.97 -4.81
CA LEU A 48 -3.05 -18.38 -3.49
C LEU A 48 -3.81 -17.69 -2.36
N PHE A 49 -4.15 -16.42 -2.54
CA PHE A 49 -4.80 -15.61 -1.52
C PHE A 49 -6.30 -15.39 -1.78
N ASP A 50 -6.88 -16.11 -2.74
CA ASP A 50 -8.30 -16.00 -3.14
C ASP A 50 -8.75 -14.55 -3.34
N VAL A 51 -7.93 -13.75 -4.02
CA VAL A 51 -8.21 -12.33 -4.26
C VAL A 51 -9.32 -12.21 -5.29
N ARG A 52 -10.46 -11.69 -4.87
CA ARG A 52 -11.66 -11.54 -5.72
C ARG A 52 -11.71 -10.20 -6.43
N ARG A 53 -10.97 -9.23 -5.97
CA ARG A 53 -10.83 -7.91 -6.59
C ARG A 53 -10.06 -7.99 -7.90
N PRO A 54 -10.33 -7.10 -8.86
CA PRO A 54 -9.46 -6.95 -10.02
C PRO A 54 -8.02 -6.69 -9.59
N ILE A 55 -7.07 -7.38 -10.23
CA ILE A 55 -5.63 -7.14 -10.07
C ILE A 55 -5.11 -6.48 -11.33
N LEU A 56 -4.63 -5.25 -11.19
CA LEU A 56 -3.88 -4.54 -12.21
C LEU A 56 -2.40 -4.82 -12.01
N VAL A 57 -1.68 -5.00 -13.09
CA VAL A 57 -0.23 -5.24 -13.04
C VAL A 57 0.49 -3.99 -13.53
N ASP A 58 1.30 -3.38 -12.66
CA ASP A 58 2.15 -2.26 -13.01
C ASP A 58 3.24 -2.67 -14.02
N ASP A 59 3.77 -1.74 -14.78
CA ASP A 59 4.87 -2.02 -15.71
C ASP A 59 6.17 -2.42 -14.98
N LEU A 60 7.18 -2.81 -15.74
CA LEU A 60 8.48 -3.19 -15.17
C LEU A 60 9.21 -1.99 -14.56
N GLU A 61 9.04 -0.82 -15.13
CA GLU A 61 9.60 0.43 -14.63
C GLU A 61 8.92 0.89 -13.33
N GLY A 62 7.75 0.32 -12.99
CA GLY A 62 7.01 0.66 -11.79
C GLY A 62 6.41 2.07 -11.83
N ARG A 63 5.85 2.50 -12.95
CA ARG A 63 5.32 3.87 -13.11
C ARG A 63 4.19 4.17 -12.16
N ALA A 64 3.23 3.24 -12.00
CA ALA A 64 2.16 3.42 -11.02
C ALA A 64 2.72 3.43 -9.59
N HIS A 65 3.61 2.49 -9.25
CA HIS A 65 4.24 2.43 -7.94
C HIS A 65 4.97 3.73 -7.59
N ARG A 66 5.74 4.29 -8.54
CA ARG A 66 6.42 5.59 -8.32
C ARG A 66 5.45 6.76 -8.18
N ALA A 67 4.38 6.79 -8.97
CA ALA A 67 3.37 7.84 -8.90
C ALA A 67 2.64 7.85 -7.56
N PHE A 68 2.43 6.67 -6.97
CA PHE A 68 1.75 6.51 -5.68
C PHE A 68 2.68 6.40 -4.46
N GLY A 69 3.97 6.71 -4.58
CA GLY A 69 4.87 6.94 -3.44
C GLY A 69 5.82 5.82 -3.06
N GLN A 70 5.90 4.73 -3.85
CA GLN A 70 6.93 3.68 -3.78
C GLN A 70 6.98 2.82 -2.49
N MET A 71 6.02 2.96 -1.60
CA MET A 71 5.92 2.05 -0.46
C MET A 71 5.26 0.72 -0.90
N PRO A 72 5.68 -0.42 -0.35
CA PRO A 72 5.26 -1.72 -0.88
C PRO A 72 3.79 -2.08 -0.62
N ASN A 73 3.14 -1.44 0.33
CA ASN A 73 1.79 -1.83 0.76
C ASN A 73 0.93 -0.61 1.11
N MET A 74 0.74 0.26 0.13
CA MET A 74 -0.05 1.49 0.30
C MET A 74 -1.52 1.29 -0.06
N THR A 75 -2.38 2.07 0.58
CA THR A 75 -3.78 2.20 0.21
C THR A 75 -4.12 3.63 -0.16
N TYR A 76 -4.89 3.80 -1.22
CA TYR A 76 -5.47 5.06 -1.65
C TYR A 76 -6.98 4.92 -1.81
N VAL A 77 -7.72 5.91 -1.37
CA VAL A 77 -9.16 6.04 -1.67
C VAL A 77 -9.35 7.28 -2.52
N LEU A 78 -9.99 7.09 -3.67
CA LEU A 78 -10.34 8.15 -4.59
C LEU A 78 -11.85 8.38 -4.56
N ASN A 79 -12.26 9.64 -4.69
CA ASN A 79 -13.67 9.97 -4.91
C ASN A 79 -14.05 9.83 -6.39
N SER A 80 -15.33 10.03 -6.70
CA SER A 80 -15.84 9.98 -8.08
C SER A 80 -15.26 11.06 -9.02
N ALA A 81 -14.59 12.06 -8.48
CA ALA A 81 -13.85 13.07 -9.25
C ALA A 81 -12.35 12.69 -9.40
N HIS A 82 -11.98 11.45 -9.08
CA HIS A 82 -10.62 10.92 -9.13
C HIS A 82 -9.60 11.65 -8.24
N SER A 83 -10.09 12.38 -7.24
CA SER A 83 -9.22 13.01 -6.25
C SER A 83 -8.93 12.05 -5.11
N VAL A 84 -7.69 11.99 -4.66
CA VAL A 84 -7.30 11.22 -3.48
C VAL A 84 -7.90 11.88 -2.23
N VAL A 85 -8.76 11.15 -1.53
CA VAL A 85 -9.45 11.62 -0.31
C VAL A 85 -8.96 10.91 0.96
N PHE A 86 -8.22 9.83 0.81
CA PHE A 86 -7.52 9.16 1.88
C PHE A 86 -6.30 8.43 1.31
N ARG A 87 -5.23 8.37 2.07
CA ARG A 87 -4.09 7.50 1.80
C ARG A 87 -3.52 6.95 3.10
N SER A 88 -2.99 5.74 3.02
CA SER A 88 -2.20 5.14 4.09
C SER A 88 -0.89 4.59 3.52
N ALA A 89 0.21 4.83 4.21
CA ALA A 89 1.52 4.29 3.83
C ALA A 89 1.62 2.77 4.06
N TRP A 90 0.65 2.22 4.78
CA TRP A 90 0.50 0.79 5.01
C TRP A 90 -0.97 0.39 5.03
N THR A 91 -1.29 -0.69 4.32
CA THR A 91 -2.66 -1.21 4.25
C THR A 91 -3.00 -1.93 5.56
N ASP A 92 -3.90 -1.33 6.32
CA ASP A 92 -4.51 -1.91 7.50
C ASP A 92 -6.03 -1.93 7.32
N PRO A 93 -6.68 -3.12 7.36
CA PRO A 93 -8.11 -3.24 7.08
C PRO A 93 -8.99 -2.38 7.99
N ASP A 94 -8.67 -2.26 9.26
CA ASP A 94 -9.48 -1.48 10.20
C ASP A 94 -9.37 0.02 9.94
N THR A 95 -8.16 0.50 9.65
CA THR A 95 -7.94 1.90 9.27
C THR A 95 -8.66 2.23 7.96
N VAL A 96 -8.62 1.33 6.98
CA VAL A 96 -9.34 1.52 5.70
C VAL A 96 -10.85 1.51 5.93
N ARG A 97 -11.37 0.63 6.78
CA ARG A 97 -12.79 0.59 7.15
C ARG A 97 -13.26 1.89 7.77
N LEU A 98 -12.53 2.39 8.76
CA LEU A 98 -12.85 3.67 9.40
C LEU A 98 -12.86 4.84 8.40
N ALA A 99 -11.88 4.88 7.50
CA ALA A 99 -11.82 5.89 6.45
C ALA A 99 -13.03 5.80 5.50
N LEU A 100 -13.38 4.60 5.05
CA LEU A 100 -14.54 4.38 4.17
C LEU A 100 -15.85 4.78 4.85
N ASP A 101 -16.08 4.38 6.10
CA ASP A 101 -17.29 4.76 6.86
C ASP A 101 -17.40 6.28 7.02
N TYR A 102 -16.30 6.94 7.36
CA TYR A 102 -16.26 8.40 7.45
C TYR A 102 -16.57 9.06 6.11
N LEU A 103 -15.91 8.64 5.03
CA LEU A 103 -16.07 9.23 3.70
C LEU A 103 -17.48 9.03 3.14
N LEU A 104 -18.06 7.84 3.31
CA LEU A 104 -19.44 7.56 2.93
C LEU A 104 -20.45 8.37 3.76
N GLY A 105 -20.20 8.53 5.07
CA GLY A 105 -20.98 9.39 5.94
C GLY A 105 -20.93 10.86 5.52
N VAL A 106 -19.75 11.36 5.14
CA VAL A 106 -19.57 12.70 4.57
C VAL A 106 -20.36 12.85 3.27
N GLN A 107 -20.28 11.86 2.38
CA GLN A 107 -20.99 11.87 1.11
C GLN A 107 -22.51 11.89 1.31
N ALA A 108 -23.03 11.09 2.23
CA ALA A 108 -24.46 11.06 2.57
C ALA A 108 -24.94 12.41 3.10
N ARG A 109 -24.20 13.01 4.02
CA ARG A 109 -24.52 14.35 4.56
C ARG A 109 -24.51 15.43 3.48
N ARG A 110 -23.54 15.40 2.55
CA ARG A 110 -23.49 16.33 1.41
C ARG A 110 -24.72 16.19 0.51
N ARG A 111 -25.13 14.95 0.21
CA ARG A 111 -26.34 14.67 -0.57
C ARG A 111 -27.61 15.18 0.12
N ALA A 112 -27.62 15.17 1.45
CA ALA A 112 -28.69 15.75 2.26
C ALA A 112 -28.61 17.29 2.42
N GLY A 113 -27.72 17.97 1.69
CA GLY A 113 -27.60 19.42 1.70
C GLY A 113 -26.81 20.02 2.87
N ALA A 114 -26.15 19.19 3.68
CA ALA A 114 -25.35 19.69 4.79
C ALA A 114 -24.10 20.44 4.29
N ARG A 115 -23.84 21.61 4.88
CA ARG A 115 -22.55 22.30 4.72
C ARG A 115 -21.53 21.63 5.63
N LEU A 116 -20.46 21.10 5.05
CA LEU A 116 -19.38 20.46 5.79
C LEU A 116 -18.15 21.36 5.70
N ALA A 117 -17.56 21.67 6.86
CA ALA A 117 -16.26 22.33 6.90
C ALA A 117 -15.19 21.40 6.32
N PRO A 118 -14.17 21.89 5.60
CA PRO A 118 -13.00 21.11 5.25
C PRO A 118 -12.35 20.59 6.53
N PHE A 119 -12.17 19.30 6.60
CA PHE A 119 -11.54 18.65 7.73
C PHE A 119 -10.43 17.73 7.22
N TYR A 120 -9.26 17.86 7.79
CA TYR A 120 -8.12 16.99 7.54
C TYR A 120 -7.91 16.14 8.80
N SER A 121 -7.91 14.84 8.64
CA SER A 121 -7.59 13.90 9.72
C SER A 121 -6.52 12.94 9.26
N GLU A 122 -5.46 12.82 10.03
CA GLU A 122 -4.48 11.76 9.90
C GLU A 122 -4.72 10.75 11.00
N LEU A 123 -5.11 9.54 10.58
CA LEU A 123 -5.30 8.43 11.52
C LEU A 123 -3.99 7.61 11.52
N GLN A 124 -3.26 7.69 12.61
CA GLN A 124 -2.17 6.76 12.89
C GLN A 124 -2.71 5.67 13.82
N GLY A 125 -3.09 4.55 13.22
CA GLY A 125 -3.51 3.37 13.97
C GLY A 125 -2.30 2.59 14.49
N PHE A 126 -2.32 2.25 15.76
CA PHE A 126 -1.49 1.16 16.28
C PHE A 126 -2.09 -0.15 15.80
N ARG A 127 -1.30 -0.95 15.10
CA ARG A 127 -1.76 -2.29 14.70
C ARG A 127 -0.86 -3.35 15.29
N TRP A 128 -1.46 -4.45 15.63
CA TRP A 128 -0.75 -5.68 15.89
C TRP A 128 -0.29 -6.28 14.57
N VAL A 129 0.98 -6.54 14.46
CA VAL A 129 1.53 -7.33 13.35
C VAL A 129 1.53 -8.78 13.81
N ASP A 130 0.93 -9.66 13.02
CA ASP A 130 1.09 -11.09 13.22
C ASP A 130 2.46 -11.50 12.65
N ASP A 131 3.49 -11.38 13.50
CA ASP A 131 4.85 -11.73 13.15
C ASP A 131 4.97 -13.18 12.71
N ALA A 132 4.22 -14.08 13.35
CA ALA A 132 4.29 -15.50 13.03
C ALA A 132 3.76 -15.79 11.63
N ALA A 133 2.61 -15.21 11.26
CA ALA A 133 2.06 -15.34 9.91
C ALA A 133 2.97 -14.68 8.87
N PHE A 134 3.56 -13.52 9.18
CA PHE A 134 4.50 -12.86 8.27
C PHE A 134 5.77 -13.69 8.04
N GLN A 135 6.39 -14.21 9.08
CA GLN A 135 7.57 -15.08 8.98
C GLN A 135 7.25 -16.37 8.24
N ALA A 136 6.08 -16.97 8.48
CA ALA A 136 5.64 -18.15 7.73
C ALA A 136 5.51 -17.83 6.22
N GLY A 137 5.01 -16.66 5.86
CA GLY A 137 4.95 -16.22 4.46
C GLY A 137 6.33 -16.07 3.83
N LEU A 138 7.31 -15.51 4.54
CA LEU A 138 8.69 -15.43 4.07
C LEU A 138 9.31 -16.81 3.84
N VAL A 139 9.11 -17.73 4.79
CA VAL A 139 9.60 -19.12 4.68
C VAL A 139 8.93 -19.82 3.49
N GLN A 140 7.63 -19.62 3.29
CA GLN A 140 6.91 -20.18 2.14
C GLN A 140 7.45 -19.66 0.81
N ASN A 141 7.88 -18.40 0.74
CA ASN A 141 8.50 -17.82 -0.46
C ASN A 141 9.95 -18.29 -0.66
N GLY A 142 10.60 -18.86 0.36
CA GLY A 142 11.90 -19.48 0.27
C GLY A 142 13.01 -18.75 1.05
N PRO A 143 14.16 -19.41 1.24
CA PRO A 143 15.25 -18.91 2.09
C PRO A 143 15.85 -17.58 1.62
N ARG A 144 15.75 -17.26 0.34
CA ARG A 144 16.17 -15.96 -0.18
C ARG A 144 15.30 -14.84 0.39
N ALA A 145 13.99 -15.00 0.42
CA ALA A 145 13.08 -13.99 0.98
C ALA A 145 13.37 -13.72 2.46
N VAL A 146 13.68 -14.76 3.23
CA VAL A 146 14.08 -14.63 4.64
C VAL A 146 15.36 -13.81 4.78
N ARG A 147 16.39 -14.09 3.96
CA ARG A 147 17.66 -13.35 3.99
C ARG A 147 17.48 -11.88 3.58
N GLU A 148 16.77 -11.62 2.47
CA GLU A 148 16.49 -10.25 1.98
C GLU A 148 15.77 -9.41 3.05
N PHE A 149 14.81 -10.00 3.75
CA PHE A 149 14.12 -9.30 4.83
C PHE A 149 15.05 -9.02 6.02
N ALA A 150 15.87 -10.00 6.43
CA ALA A 150 16.82 -9.80 7.52
C ALA A 150 17.85 -8.70 7.20
N GLU A 151 18.38 -8.68 5.97
CA GLU A 151 19.29 -7.63 5.51
C GLU A 151 18.62 -6.26 5.47
N ALA A 152 17.38 -6.17 4.96
CA ALA A 152 16.61 -4.94 4.95
C ALA A 152 16.38 -4.40 6.38
N THR A 153 16.03 -5.28 7.31
CA THR A 153 15.84 -4.91 8.73
C THR A 153 17.12 -4.37 9.36
N GLN A 154 18.27 -5.01 9.08
CA GLN A 154 19.56 -4.53 9.56
C GLN A 154 19.93 -3.16 8.97
N ARG A 155 19.67 -2.95 7.67
CA ARG A 155 19.89 -1.66 7.02
C ARG A 155 19.00 -0.57 7.63
N TRP A 156 17.75 -0.88 7.90
CA TRP A 156 16.84 0.05 8.58
C TRP A 156 17.32 0.40 9.99
N ALA A 157 17.78 -0.58 10.75
CA ALA A 157 18.33 -0.34 12.09
C ALA A 157 19.55 0.60 12.07
N ARG A 158 20.33 0.60 10.97
CA ARG A 158 21.45 1.53 10.75
C ARG A 158 21.04 2.86 10.11
N GLY A 159 19.76 3.08 9.82
CA GLY A 159 19.28 4.31 9.17
C GLY A 159 19.55 4.39 7.66
N GLU A 160 20.03 3.32 7.02
CA GLU A 160 20.41 3.30 5.60
C GLU A 160 19.20 3.40 4.63
N HIS A 161 17.98 3.21 5.13
CA HIS A 161 16.75 3.37 4.36
C HIS A 161 16.49 4.81 3.89
N LEU A 162 17.14 5.78 4.50
CA LEU A 162 17.04 7.20 4.13
C LEU A 162 18.00 7.60 3.01
N GLY A 163 18.88 6.71 2.57
CA GLY A 163 19.91 7.00 1.58
C GLY A 163 19.42 7.35 0.17
N SER A 164 18.15 7.08 -0.14
CA SER A 164 17.51 7.47 -1.40
C SER A 164 16.79 8.83 -1.34
N LEU A 165 16.62 9.39 -0.15
CA LEU A 165 16.08 10.74 0.00
C LEU A 165 17.24 11.72 -0.21
N PRO A 166 17.08 12.78 -1.05
CA PRO A 166 18.07 13.83 -1.13
C PRO A 166 18.29 14.33 0.30
N GLN A 167 19.54 14.22 0.78
CA GLN A 167 19.90 14.77 2.07
C GLN A 167 19.42 16.23 2.05
N ARG A 168 18.48 16.59 2.93
CA ARG A 168 18.16 17.99 3.15
C ARG A 168 19.50 18.65 3.47
N ARG A 169 19.99 19.49 2.56
CA ARG A 169 21.09 20.39 2.87
C ARG A 169 20.75 21.02 4.20
N ALA A 170 21.63 20.84 5.15
CA ALA A 170 21.43 21.36 6.49
C ALA A 170 21.00 22.82 6.38
N ALA A 171 20.04 23.24 7.19
CA ALA A 171 19.45 24.58 7.22
C ALA A 171 20.48 25.70 7.62
N ALA A 172 21.76 25.49 7.36
CA ALA A 172 22.86 26.41 7.65
C ALA A 172 22.99 27.57 6.63
N GLU A 173 22.19 27.57 5.54
CA GLU A 173 22.30 28.61 4.49
C GLU A 173 21.15 29.64 4.48
N LEU A 174 20.26 29.60 5.45
CA LEU A 174 19.25 30.65 5.65
C LEU A 174 19.73 31.63 6.74
N ARG A 175 20.80 32.35 6.47
CA ARG A 175 21.04 33.63 7.17
C ARG A 175 20.30 34.72 6.38
N PRO A 176 19.35 35.43 7.00
CA PRO A 176 18.81 36.65 6.39
C PRO A 176 19.92 37.70 6.33
N ALA A 177 19.99 38.38 5.20
CA ALA A 177 20.79 39.59 5.02
C ALA A 177 20.17 40.75 5.80
#